data_c9acf1e17470606454a288741a93afde
#
_entry.id   c9acf1e17470606454a288741a93afde
#
_cell.length_a   1.000
_cell.length_b   1.000
_cell.length_c   1.000
_cell.angle_alpha   90.00
_cell.angle_beta   90.00
_cell.angle_gamma   90.00
#
_symmetry.space_group_name_H-M   'P 1'
#
loop_
_entity.id
_entity.type
_entity.pdbx_description
1 polymer ?
#
loop_
_entity_poly.entity_id
_entity_poly.type
_entity_poly.pdbx_seq_one_letter_code
_entity_poly.pdbx_strand_id
1 'polypeptide(L)'
;MSRFLVPALMVWACLGAAAILADECPAERALYELETEEGRLEIGFAQARNYASIASDLYLFLTTTQRTYWFTFSVSNGYSGMTLLPVTDPTRADAEPDGPRELLDLGSDDEATQDALRALRFYALDEDFTFWFEPPMAGEPAPAYIMVPEIGLALWYGAGALTDDPAADRDPVPRGMFQPAVCRGVTPLLAWP
;
A
#
# COMPACT_ATOMS: atom_id res chain seq x y z
N MET A 1 -51.19 -48.99 3.28
CA MET A 1 -49.86 -48.73 2.62
C MET A 1 -49.51 -47.26 2.81
N SER A 2 -48.76 -46.97 3.87
CA SER A 2 -48.43 -45.58 4.29
C SER A 2 -46.97 -45.28 3.85
N ARG A 3 -46.81 -44.29 2.96
CA ARG A 3 -45.48 -43.88 2.47
C ARG A 3 -45.00 -42.72 3.36
N PHE A 4 -43.93 -42.96 4.14
CA PHE A 4 -43.20 -41.93 4.87
C PHE A 4 -42.25 -41.19 3.90
N LEU A 5 -42.49 -39.89 3.71
CA LEU A 5 -41.56 -38.97 3.08
C LEU A 5 -40.55 -38.50 4.13
N VAL A 6 -39.28 -38.78 3.90
CA VAL A 6 -38.16 -38.25 4.69
C VAL A 6 -37.73 -36.93 4.05
N PRO A 7 -37.68 -35.79 4.76
CA PRO A 7 -37.15 -34.57 4.21
C PRO A 7 -35.63 -34.61 4.27
N ALA A 8 -34.98 -34.40 3.11
CA ALA A 8 -33.55 -34.22 3.01
C ALA A 8 -33.19 -32.83 3.57
N LEU A 9 -32.48 -32.78 4.69
CA LEU A 9 -31.84 -31.58 5.22
C LEU A 9 -30.62 -31.27 4.35
N MET A 10 -30.67 -30.22 3.54
CA MET A 10 -29.53 -29.59 2.92
C MET A 10 -28.73 -28.82 3.98
N VAL A 11 -27.61 -29.33 4.40
CA VAL A 11 -26.62 -28.62 5.19
C VAL A 11 -25.86 -27.70 4.25
N TRP A 12 -26.14 -26.41 4.30
CA TRP A 12 -25.31 -25.38 3.69
C TRP A 12 -24.05 -25.23 4.55
N ALA A 13 -22.94 -25.78 4.07
CA ALA A 13 -21.62 -25.47 4.59
C ALA A 13 -21.28 -24.03 4.19
N CYS A 14 -21.46 -23.07 5.11
CA CYS A 14 -20.85 -21.76 5.00
C CYS A 14 -19.34 -21.95 5.10
N LEU A 15 -18.65 -21.95 3.95
CA LEU A 15 -17.22 -21.73 3.90
C LEU A 15 -16.99 -20.27 4.33
N GLY A 16 -16.81 -20.07 5.63
CA GLY A 16 -16.28 -18.83 6.15
C GLY A 16 -14.86 -18.67 5.57
N ALA A 17 -14.65 -17.67 4.72
CA ALA A 17 -13.31 -17.21 4.43
C ALA A 17 -12.69 -16.86 5.80
N ALA A 18 -11.71 -17.65 6.24
CA ALA A 18 -10.93 -17.33 7.42
C ALA A 18 -10.27 -15.98 7.12
N ALA A 19 -10.63 -14.95 7.86
CA ALA A 19 -9.87 -13.72 7.88
C ALA A 19 -8.45 -14.14 8.28
N ILE A 20 -7.51 -13.99 7.36
CA ILE A 20 -6.09 -14.20 7.65
C ILE A 20 -5.75 -13.08 8.63
N LEU A 21 -5.52 -13.44 9.89
CA LEU A 21 -5.18 -12.49 10.92
C LEU A 21 -3.91 -11.77 10.48
N ALA A 22 -3.92 -10.43 10.53
CA ALA A 22 -2.79 -9.60 10.15
C ALA A 22 -1.51 -9.98 10.92
N ASP A 23 -1.67 -10.42 12.15
CA ASP A 23 -0.59 -10.90 13.04
C ASP A 23 0.24 -12.09 12.49
N GLU A 24 -0.31 -12.87 11.56
CA GLU A 24 0.39 -14.03 10.99
C GLU A 24 1.00 -13.75 9.60
N CYS A 25 0.68 -12.60 9.00
CA CYS A 25 1.17 -12.24 7.68
C CYS A 25 2.34 -11.26 7.79
N PRO A 26 3.55 -11.63 7.31
CA PRO A 26 4.65 -10.68 7.26
C PRO A 26 4.33 -9.52 6.32
N ALA A 27 4.81 -8.32 6.66
CA ALA A 27 4.44 -7.08 5.96
C ALA A 27 4.68 -7.15 4.45
N GLU A 28 5.82 -7.70 4.00
CA GLU A 28 6.16 -7.82 2.57
C GLU A 28 5.21 -8.73 1.78
N ARG A 29 4.37 -9.49 2.48
CA ARG A 29 3.40 -10.41 1.87
C ARG A 29 1.96 -9.92 1.96
N ALA A 30 1.71 -8.93 2.80
CA ALA A 30 0.37 -8.39 3.00
C ALA A 30 -0.09 -7.58 1.77
N LEU A 31 -1.33 -7.80 1.38
CA LEU A 31 -2.04 -7.01 0.38
C LEU A 31 -3.33 -6.49 1.01
N TYR A 32 -3.57 -5.22 0.83
CA TYR A 32 -4.73 -4.50 1.35
C TYR A 32 -5.58 -4.01 0.20
N GLU A 33 -6.88 -3.98 0.41
CA GLU A 33 -7.84 -3.54 -0.59
C GLU A 33 -8.75 -2.44 -0.04
N LEU A 34 -9.15 -1.54 -0.94
CA LEU A 34 -10.21 -0.58 -0.74
C LEU A 34 -11.18 -0.68 -1.93
N GLU A 35 -12.38 -1.18 -1.67
CA GLU A 35 -13.44 -1.22 -2.68
C GLU A 35 -14.05 0.18 -2.88
N THR A 36 -14.19 0.58 -4.12
CA THR A 36 -14.76 1.88 -4.52
C THR A 36 -15.82 1.69 -5.61
N GLU A 37 -16.57 2.72 -5.93
CA GLU A 37 -17.53 2.70 -7.05
C GLU A 37 -16.83 2.54 -8.42
N GLU A 38 -15.56 2.98 -8.51
CA GLU A 38 -14.77 2.98 -9.75
C GLU A 38 -13.96 1.68 -9.91
N GLY A 39 -13.90 0.85 -8.89
CA GLY A 39 -13.18 -0.40 -8.86
C GLY A 39 -12.40 -0.60 -7.57
N ARG A 40 -11.54 -1.59 -7.57
CA ARG A 40 -10.71 -1.95 -6.45
C ARG A 40 -9.38 -1.23 -6.51
N LEU A 41 -8.96 -0.68 -5.36
CA LEU A 41 -7.63 -0.15 -5.14
C LEU A 41 -6.86 -1.11 -4.23
N GLU A 42 -5.57 -1.25 -4.48
CA GLU A 42 -4.72 -2.16 -3.72
C GLU A 42 -3.49 -1.43 -3.17
N ILE A 43 -3.15 -1.68 -1.90
CA ILE A 43 -1.86 -1.33 -1.31
C ILE A 43 -1.14 -2.60 -0.92
N GLY A 44 0.14 -2.67 -1.20
CA GLY A 44 0.99 -3.75 -0.73
C GLY A 44 2.43 -3.30 -0.58
N PHE A 45 3.25 -4.23 -0.13
CA PHE A 45 4.66 -3.98 0.09
C PHE A 45 5.51 -4.91 -0.76
N ALA A 46 6.69 -4.44 -1.12
CA ALA A 46 7.67 -5.23 -1.85
C ALA A 46 9.04 -5.03 -1.20
N GLN A 47 9.70 -6.12 -0.84
CA GLN A 47 10.97 -6.07 -0.15
C GLN A 47 12.11 -5.71 -1.09
N ALA A 48 12.89 -4.71 -0.71
CA ALA A 48 14.16 -4.41 -1.35
C ALA A 48 15.24 -5.42 -0.91
N ARG A 49 16.25 -5.63 -1.74
CA ARG A 49 17.34 -6.56 -1.42
C ARG A 49 18.15 -6.12 -0.20
N ASN A 50 18.37 -4.83 -0.05
CA ASN A 50 19.08 -4.25 1.08
C ASN A 50 18.10 -3.43 1.95
N TYR A 51 17.78 -2.24 1.50
CA TYR A 51 16.76 -1.36 2.11
C TYR A 51 16.21 -0.42 1.03
N ALA A 52 14.94 -0.07 1.15
CA ALA A 52 14.30 0.86 0.23
C ALA A 52 14.56 2.33 0.64
N SER A 53 14.69 2.56 1.95
CA SER A 53 15.03 3.85 2.55
C SER A 53 15.72 3.64 3.89
N ILE A 54 16.16 4.73 4.53
CA ILE A 54 16.68 4.69 5.90
C ILE A 54 15.62 4.20 6.90
N ALA A 55 14.34 4.41 6.58
CA ALA A 55 13.22 4.13 7.47
C ALA A 55 12.65 2.71 7.31
N SER A 56 12.81 2.08 6.14
CA SER A 56 12.25 0.75 5.87
C SER A 56 13.01 0.03 4.75
N ASP A 57 13.06 -1.29 4.81
CA ASP A 57 13.52 -2.16 3.75
C ASP A 57 12.40 -2.52 2.74
N LEU A 58 11.22 -1.90 2.89
CA LEU A 58 10.06 -2.12 2.03
C LEU A 58 9.78 -0.90 1.16
N TYR A 59 9.44 -1.16 -0.12
CA TYR A 59 8.67 -0.24 -0.94
C TYR A 59 7.19 -0.44 -0.66
N LEU A 60 6.40 0.65 -0.68
CA LEU A 60 4.96 0.58 -0.78
C LEU A 60 4.57 0.75 -2.25
N PHE A 61 3.62 -0.05 -2.72
CA PHE A 61 2.92 0.22 -3.98
C PHE A 61 1.44 0.46 -3.74
N LEU A 62 0.88 1.41 -4.49
CA LEU A 62 -0.55 1.67 -4.60
C LEU A 62 -0.95 1.41 -6.04
N THR A 63 -1.80 0.40 -6.25
CA THR A 63 -2.39 0.10 -7.56
C THR A 63 -3.82 0.62 -7.60
N THR A 64 -4.07 1.50 -8.56
CA THR A 64 -5.39 2.02 -8.89
C THR A 64 -5.96 1.29 -10.11
N THR A 65 -7.11 1.70 -10.58
CA THR A 65 -7.67 1.19 -11.83
C THR A 65 -6.89 1.65 -13.08
N GLN A 66 -6.00 2.64 -12.94
CA GLN A 66 -5.24 3.22 -14.05
C GLN A 66 -3.78 2.78 -14.06
N ARG A 67 -3.11 2.76 -12.87
CA ARG A 67 -1.66 2.50 -12.79
C ARG A 67 -1.22 2.09 -11.40
N THR A 68 0.07 1.74 -11.27
CA THR A 68 0.72 1.49 -9.99
C THR A 68 1.69 2.62 -9.68
N TYR A 69 1.62 3.14 -8.47
CA TYR A 69 2.53 4.14 -7.90
C TYR A 69 3.44 3.46 -6.89
N TRP A 70 4.69 3.92 -6.82
CA TRP A 70 5.71 3.36 -5.94
C TRP A 70 6.24 4.41 -4.98
N PHE A 71 6.48 3.99 -3.75
CA PHE A 71 6.91 4.89 -2.68
C PHE A 71 7.96 4.22 -1.80
N THR A 72 8.85 5.05 -1.25
CA THR A 72 9.64 4.73 -0.06
C THR A 72 9.05 5.44 1.14
N PHE A 73 9.57 5.13 2.34
CA PHE A 73 9.12 5.74 3.59
C PHE A 73 10.12 6.78 4.08
N SER A 74 9.59 7.87 4.61
CA SER A 74 10.32 8.84 5.41
C SER A 74 9.64 9.03 6.75
N VAL A 75 10.43 9.07 7.81
CA VAL A 75 9.96 9.30 9.18
C VAL A 75 10.51 10.63 9.66
N SER A 76 9.63 11.51 10.11
CA SER A 76 10.01 12.79 10.68
C SER A 76 10.28 12.65 12.17
N ASN A 77 11.31 13.34 12.67
CA ASN A 77 11.56 13.46 14.12
C ASN A 77 10.41 14.25 14.77
N GLY A 78 9.57 13.58 15.54
CA GLY A 78 8.44 14.17 16.26
C GLY A 78 7.08 13.60 15.82
N TYR A 79 6.00 14.35 16.11
CA TYR A 79 4.62 13.90 15.86
C TYR A 79 4.17 13.92 14.38
N SER A 80 5.06 14.25 13.45
CA SER A 80 4.67 14.39 12.05
C SER A 80 4.38 13.07 11.34
N GLY A 81 4.73 11.93 11.94
CA GLY A 81 4.42 10.62 11.41
C GLY A 81 5.22 10.23 10.17
N MET A 82 4.67 9.29 9.42
CA MET A 82 5.27 8.74 8.22
C MET A 82 4.79 9.46 6.96
N THR A 83 5.71 9.68 6.04
CA THR A 83 5.41 10.28 4.72
C THR A 83 5.88 9.33 3.63
N LEU A 84 5.07 9.15 2.60
CA LEU A 84 5.45 8.41 1.40
C LEU A 84 6.24 9.33 0.47
N LEU A 85 7.38 8.86 -0.02
CA LEU A 85 8.19 9.53 -1.01
C LEU A 85 8.04 8.79 -2.35
N PRO A 86 7.47 9.43 -3.39
CA PRO A 86 7.24 8.77 -4.65
C PRO A 86 8.57 8.50 -5.36
N VAL A 87 8.68 7.30 -5.92
CA VAL A 87 9.86 6.84 -6.65
C VAL A 87 9.46 6.23 -8.00
N THR A 88 10.41 6.12 -8.91
CA THR A 88 10.20 5.35 -10.15
C THR A 88 9.97 3.88 -9.82
N ASP A 89 9.33 3.14 -10.75
CA ASP A 89 9.01 1.73 -10.57
C ASP A 89 10.27 0.88 -10.35
N PRO A 90 10.48 0.31 -9.15
CA PRO A 90 11.66 -0.49 -8.84
C PRO A 90 11.63 -1.89 -9.49
N THR A 91 10.52 -2.28 -10.14
CA THR A 91 10.40 -3.58 -10.81
C THR A 91 10.90 -3.56 -12.25
N ARG A 92 11.16 -2.38 -12.79
CA ARG A 92 11.60 -2.24 -14.20
C ARG A 92 13.01 -2.75 -14.41
N ALA A 93 13.22 -3.43 -15.52
CA ALA A 93 14.51 -4.02 -15.88
C ALA A 93 15.60 -2.98 -16.18
N ASP A 94 15.19 -1.75 -16.49
CA ASP A 94 16.05 -0.58 -16.78
C ASP A 94 16.20 0.33 -15.54
N ALA A 95 15.72 -0.12 -14.39
CA ALA A 95 15.89 0.59 -13.15
C ALA A 95 17.40 0.88 -12.88
N GLU A 96 17.68 2.07 -12.38
CA GLU A 96 19.04 2.56 -12.24
C GLU A 96 19.86 1.72 -11.25
N PRO A 97 21.19 1.61 -11.44
CA PRO A 97 22.06 0.82 -10.56
C PRO A 97 21.99 1.23 -9.08
N ASP A 98 21.69 2.51 -8.82
CA ASP A 98 21.68 3.11 -7.48
C ASP A 98 20.29 3.16 -6.83
N GLY A 99 19.30 2.50 -7.37
CA GLY A 99 17.94 2.50 -6.85
C GLY A 99 16.93 3.28 -7.70
N PRO A 100 15.64 3.14 -7.38
CA PRO A 100 14.62 3.94 -8.05
C PRO A 100 14.87 5.42 -7.70
N ARG A 101 14.71 6.26 -8.73
CA ARG A 101 14.88 7.69 -8.57
C ARG A 101 13.70 8.30 -7.81
N GLU A 102 13.98 9.16 -6.84
CA GLU A 102 12.97 10.00 -6.21
C GLU A 102 12.35 10.95 -7.25
N LEU A 103 11.02 11.09 -7.21
CA LEU A 103 10.26 11.89 -8.17
C LEU A 103 10.02 13.31 -7.68
N LEU A 104 10.07 13.54 -6.37
CA LEU A 104 9.97 14.88 -5.77
C LEU A 104 11.34 15.35 -5.29
N ASP A 105 11.68 16.61 -5.55
CA ASP A 105 12.86 17.25 -4.98
C ASP A 105 12.56 17.69 -3.54
N LEU A 106 13.00 16.90 -2.57
CA LEU A 106 12.78 17.15 -1.14
C LEU A 106 13.46 18.43 -0.63
N GLY A 107 14.46 18.96 -1.37
CA GLY A 107 15.13 20.21 -1.06
C GLY A 107 14.45 21.44 -1.66
N SER A 108 13.40 21.24 -2.45
CA SER A 108 12.67 22.33 -3.10
C SER A 108 11.76 23.08 -2.13
N ASP A 109 11.83 24.40 -2.16
CA ASP A 109 10.85 25.28 -1.50
C ASP A 109 9.58 25.50 -2.36
N ASP A 110 9.45 24.78 -3.47
CA ASP A 110 8.29 24.86 -4.35
C ASP A 110 7.00 24.42 -3.64
N GLU A 111 5.99 25.28 -3.71
CA GLU A 111 4.71 25.08 -3.02
C GLU A 111 4.01 23.78 -3.45
N ALA A 112 4.08 23.44 -4.74
CA ALA A 112 3.44 22.22 -5.27
C ALA A 112 4.10 20.94 -4.71
N THR A 113 5.43 20.93 -4.59
CA THR A 113 6.18 19.82 -3.95
C THR A 113 5.80 19.71 -2.48
N GLN A 114 5.74 20.82 -1.76
CA GLN A 114 5.37 20.83 -0.34
C GLN A 114 3.92 20.37 -0.12
N ASP A 115 3.00 20.77 -0.99
CA ASP A 115 1.61 20.34 -0.91
C ASP A 115 1.46 18.84 -1.24
N ALA A 116 2.21 18.34 -2.23
CA ALA A 116 2.27 16.91 -2.51
C ALA A 116 2.77 16.13 -1.28
N LEU A 117 3.87 16.54 -0.66
CA LEU A 117 4.41 15.87 0.53
C LEU A 117 3.44 15.91 1.73
N ARG A 118 2.66 16.98 1.89
CA ARG A 118 1.61 17.04 2.93
C ARG A 118 0.48 16.04 2.65
N ALA A 119 0.16 15.81 1.38
CA ALA A 119 -0.88 14.86 0.97
C ALA A 119 -0.43 13.40 1.05
N LEU A 120 0.88 13.12 1.08
CA LEU A 120 1.45 11.78 1.08
C LEU A 120 1.65 11.21 2.50
N ARG A 121 0.74 11.50 3.43
CA ARG A 121 0.77 10.95 4.77
C ARG A 121 0.33 9.49 4.77
N PHE A 122 1.13 8.67 5.45
CA PHE A 122 0.86 7.25 5.62
C PHE A 122 0.57 6.94 7.09
N TYR A 123 -0.46 6.15 7.31
CA TYR A 123 -0.85 5.69 8.62
C TYR A 123 -1.03 4.17 8.59
N ALA A 124 -0.27 3.49 9.43
CA ALA A 124 -0.47 2.08 9.76
C ALA A 124 -1.15 2.01 11.13
N LEU A 125 -2.09 1.09 11.31
CA LEU A 125 -2.83 0.91 12.54
C LEU A 125 -2.83 -0.58 12.92
N ASP A 126 -2.86 -0.84 14.23
CA ASP A 126 -3.13 -2.17 14.76
C ASP A 126 -4.64 -2.49 14.79
N GLU A 127 -5.01 -3.65 15.33
CA GLU A 127 -6.40 -4.09 15.44
C GLU A 127 -7.25 -3.22 16.38
N ASP A 128 -6.61 -2.55 17.36
CA ASP A 128 -7.23 -1.62 18.30
C ASP A 128 -7.28 -0.18 17.76
N PHE A 129 -6.94 0.01 16.48
CA PHE A 129 -6.85 1.31 15.80
C PHE A 129 -5.81 2.26 16.41
N THR A 130 -4.78 1.71 17.05
CA THR A 130 -3.63 2.50 17.52
C THR A 130 -2.68 2.75 16.35
N PHE A 131 -2.26 3.99 16.20
CA PHE A 131 -1.33 4.36 15.13
C PHE A 131 0.09 3.89 15.42
N TRP A 132 0.73 3.32 14.42
CA TRP A 132 2.15 3.03 14.46
C TRP A 132 2.98 4.29 14.25
N PHE A 133 4.15 4.34 14.85
CA PHE A 133 5.09 5.45 14.70
C PHE A 133 6.23 5.14 13.72
N GLU A 134 6.42 3.87 13.39
CA GLU A 134 7.44 3.38 12.50
C GLU A 134 6.80 2.66 11.30
N PRO A 135 7.43 2.73 10.10
CA PRO A 135 6.92 2.04 8.94
C PRO A 135 7.05 0.52 9.08
N PRO A 136 6.26 -0.26 8.36
CA PRO A 136 6.41 -1.70 8.32
C PRO A 136 7.81 -2.12 7.83
N MET A 137 8.31 -3.24 8.38
CA MET A 137 9.57 -3.86 8.02
C MET A 137 9.34 -5.28 7.53
N ALA A 138 10.21 -5.79 6.65
CA ALA A 138 10.11 -7.17 6.17
C ALA A 138 10.33 -8.16 7.32
N GLY A 139 9.53 -9.23 7.33
CA GLY A 139 9.56 -10.26 8.36
C GLY A 139 8.84 -9.88 9.66
N GLU A 140 8.42 -8.64 9.82
CA GLU A 140 7.59 -8.21 10.95
C GLU A 140 6.09 -8.38 10.60
N PRO A 141 5.20 -8.47 11.61
CA PRO A 141 3.76 -8.52 11.38
C PRO A 141 3.29 -7.33 10.55
N ALA A 142 2.35 -7.59 9.66
CA ALA A 142 1.73 -6.54 8.86
C ALA A 142 0.77 -5.69 9.71
N PRO A 143 0.60 -4.38 9.44
CA PRO A 143 -0.43 -3.59 10.10
C PRO A 143 -1.83 -4.14 9.82
N ALA A 144 -2.75 -4.00 10.79
CA ALA A 144 -4.13 -4.43 10.60
C ALA A 144 -4.88 -3.56 9.58
N TYR A 145 -4.55 -2.27 9.52
CA TYR A 145 -5.16 -1.32 8.59
C TYR A 145 -4.14 -0.33 8.08
N ILE A 146 -4.42 0.20 6.87
CA ILE A 146 -3.62 1.27 6.25
C ILE A 146 -4.53 2.43 5.83
N MET A 147 -4.07 3.65 6.07
CA MET A 147 -4.72 4.85 5.57
C MET A 147 -3.71 5.78 4.89
N VAL A 148 -4.13 6.34 3.75
CA VAL A 148 -3.44 7.39 3.00
C VAL A 148 -4.46 8.49 2.64
N PRO A 149 -5.01 9.19 3.64
CA PRO A 149 -6.29 9.89 3.51
C PRO A 149 -6.27 11.05 2.52
N GLU A 150 -5.12 11.65 2.27
CA GLU A 150 -5.00 12.82 1.39
C GLU A 150 -4.33 12.51 0.05
N ILE A 151 -3.90 11.27 -0.20
CA ILE A 151 -3.19 10.89 -1.44
C ILE A 151 -4.04 11.18 -2.68
N GLY A 152 -5.37 11.08 -2.57
CA GLY A 152 -6.29 11.40 -3.64
C GLY A 152 -6.21 12.85 -4.11
N LEU A 153 -5.81 13.81 -3.24
CA LEU A 153 -5.57 15.19 -3.66
C LEU A 153 -4.34 15.29 -4.56
N ALA A 154 -3.23 14.65 -4.16
CA ALA A 154 -2.00 14.64 -4.96
C ALA A 154 -2.23 13.96 -6.32
N LEU A 155 -2.94 12.84 -6.34
CA LEU A 155 -3.26 12.11 -7.59
C LEU A 155 -4.30 12.80 -8.47
N TRP A 156 -5.17 13.62 -7.88
CA TRP A 156 -6.13 14.41 -8.66
C TRP A 156 -5.52 15.63 -9.33
N TYR A 157 -4.63 16.34 -8.64
CA TYR A 157 -4.07 17.59 -9.14
C TYR A 157 -2.68 17.46 -9.75
N GLY A 158 -1.93 16.41 -9.42
CA GLY A 158 -0.54 16.27 -9.82
C GLY A 158 -0.08 14.81 -9.97
N ALA A 159 -0.89 13.92 -10.53
CA ALA A 159 -0.53 12.51 -10.70
C ALA A 159 0.82 12.34 -11.42
N GLY A 160 1.12 13.17 -12.42
CA GLY A 160 2.38 13.13 -13.15
C GLY A 160 3.63 13.44 -12.31
N ALA A 161 3.48 14.07 -11.14
CA ALA A 161 4.58 14.27 -10.20
C ALA A 161 4.88 13.03 -9.33
N LEU A 162 3.96 12.07 -9.30
CA LEU A 162 4.05 10.86 -8.47
C LEU A 162 4.35 9.59 -9.28
N THR A 163 4.65 9.74 -10.55
CA THR A 163 5.02 8.65 -11.47
C THR A 163 6.08 9.15 -12.46
N ASP A 164 6.68 8.25 -13.20
CA ASP A 164 7.66 8.57 -14.27
C ASP A 164 7.01 9.04 -15.59
N ASP A 165 5.68 9.13 -15.62
CA ASP A 165 4.91 9.72 -16.72
C ASP A 165 4.40 11.13 -16.32
N PRO A 166 5.10 12.22 -16.72
CA PRO A 166 4.67 13.57 -16.38
C PRO A 166 3.35 13.99 -17.03
N ALA A 167 2.87 13.24 -18.01
CA ALA A 167 1.58 13.45 -18.66
C ALA A 167 0.46 12.58 -18.07
N ALA A 168 0.70 11.94 -16.93
CA ALA A 168 -0.28 11.09 -16.29
C ALA A 168 -1.59 11.84 -15.99
N ASP A 169 -2.69 11.28 -16.47
CA ASP A 169 -4.02 11.79 -16.17
C ASP A 169 -4.36 11.67 -14.69
N ARG A 170 -5.37 12.44 -14.27
CA ARG A 170 -5.95 12.39 -12.91
C ARG A 170 -6.33 10.96 -12.54
N ASP A 171 -6.02 10.59 -11.32
CA ASP A 171 -6.30 9.27 -10.79
C ASP A 171 -7.05 9.38 -9.47
N PRO A 172 -8.39 9.26 -9.47
CA PRO A 172 -9.18 9.47 -8.27
C PRO A 172 -8.96 8.35 -7.26
N VAL A 173 -8.54 8.72 -6.06
CA VAL A 173 -8.45 7.83 -4.91
C VAL A 173 -9.30 8.41 -3.80
N PRO A 174 -10.41 7.76 -3.42
CA PRO A 174 -11.26 8.25 -2.34
C PRO A 174 -10.58 8.06 -0.98
N ARG A 175 -11.00 8.87 -0.02
CA ARG A 175 -10.62 8.64 1.38
C ARG A 175 -11.23 7.36 1.89
N GLY A 176 -10.40 6.47 2.40
CA GLY A 176 -10.83 5.19 2.92
C GLY A 176 -9.74 4.51 3.73
N MET A 177 -10.14 3.45 4.39
CA MET A 177 -9.23 2.58 5.12
C MET A 177 -9.05 1.28 4.34
N PHE A 178 -7.84 1.02 3.92
CA PHE A 178 -7.46 -0.23 3.27
C PHE A 178 -7.46 -1.34 4.31
N GLN A 179 -8.11 -2.44 3.98
CA GLN A 179 -8.26 -3.61 4.83
C GLN A 179 -7.42 -4.77 4.30
N PRO A 180 -6.88 -5.64 5.16
CA PRO A 180 -6.14 -6.80 4.71
C PRO A 180 -7.04 -7.73 3.89
N ALA A 181 -6.56 -8.10 2.71
CA ALA A 181 -7.30 -8.94 1.77
C ALA A 181 -6.61 -10.28 1.54
N VAL A 182 -5.29 -10.27 1.32
CA VAL A 182 -4.53 -11.48 0.98
C VAL A 182 -3.16 -11.44 1.64
N CYS A 183 -2.74 -12.58 2.21
CA CYS A 183 -1.34 -12.84 2.51
C CYS A 183 -0.74 -13.62 1.34
N ARG A 184 0.09 -12.96 0.55
CA ARG A 184 0.70 -13.53 -0.66
C ARG A 184 1.71 -14.61 -0.31
N GLY A 185 2.06 -15.46 -1.27
CA GLY A 185 3.23 -16.32 -1.19
C GLY A 185 4.53 -15.51 -1.12
N VAL A 186 5.67 -16.21 -1.05
CA VAL A 186 6.98 -15.55 -1.07
C VAL A 186 7.09 -14.67 -2.32
N THR A 187 7.33 -13.39 -2.13
CA THR A 187 7.55 -12.42 -3.21
C THR A 187 9.05 -12.34 -3.53
N PRO A 188 9.43 -12.17 -4.80
CA PRO A 188 10.82 -11.96 -5.14
C PRO A 188 11.34 -10.65 -4.52
N LEU A 189 12.58 -10.67 -4.06
CA LEU A 189 13.27 -9.44 -3.64
C LEU A 189 13.46 -8.55 -4.86
N LEU A 190 13.08 -7.30 -4.75
CA LEU A 190 13.39 -6.31 -5.76
C LEU A 190 14.89 -6.04 -5.74
N ALA A 191 15.50 -6.09 -6.93
CA ALA A 191 16.93 -5.96 -7.07
C ALA A 191 17.33 -4.51 -6.84
N TRP A 192 17.90 -4.25 -5.66
CA TRP A 192 18.61 -3.02 -5.43
C TRP A 192 19.92 -3.22 -4.73
N PRO A 193 20.92 -2.38 -5.10
CA PRO A 193 22.27 -2.54 -4.60
C PRO A 193 22.37 -2.44 -3.11
#